data_4684c5de20e940bcb7378a481e7ceb2d
#
_entry.id   4684c5de20e940bcb7378a481e7ceb2d
#
_cell.length_a   1.000
_cell.length_b   1.000
_cell.length_c   1.000
_cell.angle_alpha   90.00
_cell.angle_beta   90.00
_cell.angle_gamma   90.00
#
_symmetry.space_group_name_H-M   'P 1'
#
loop_
_entity.id
_entity.type
_entity.pdbx_description
1 polymer ?
#
loop_
_entity_poly.entity_id
_entity_poly.type
_entity_poly.pdbx_seq_one_letter_code
_entity_poly.pdbx_strand_id
1 'polypeptide(L)'
;MAQRTKGHNMSSALNSFPIIIDSSPVHGQGVFATREIAEGEIIEQCPYIVIDDDDLAEANRLQDYLFTSPDQPGDYLCVLGYGMMYNHSNEPNAEWEIDEDDIQFVRFTALKPISYGEEIFQNYGDEYWKTRTDD
;
A
#
# COMPACT_ATOMS: atom_id res chain seq x y z
N MET A 1 -16.61 -0.23 -26.49
CA MET A 1 -16.02 0.24 -26.23
C MET A 1 -15.68 0.10 -25.94
N ALA A 2 -15.71 -0.29 -26.09
CA ALA A 2 -15.02 0.08 -25.88
C ALA A 2 -14.76 -0.29 -25.67
N GLN A 3 -14.66 -0.80 -25.79
CA GLN A 3 -14.07 -0.76 -25.55
C GLN A 3 -13.76 -1.20 -25.23
N ARG A 4 -13.83 -1.70 -25.53
CA ARG A 4 -13.17 -1.80 -25.23
C ARG A 4 -12.69 -2.38 -25.27
N THR A 5 -12.66 -2.73 -25.57
CA THR A 5 -11.78 -2.77 -25.60
C THR A 5 -11.26 -3.07 -25.35
N LYS A 6 -11.21 -3.51 -25.59
CA LYS A 6 -10.52 -3.41 -25.28
C LYS A 6 -10.38 -3.19 -24.70
N GLY A 7 -10.64 -3.48 -24.84
CA GLY A 7 -10.35 -2.84 -24.21
C GLY A 7 -10.26 -3.15 -23.58
N HIS A 8 -10.22 -3.44 -23.61
CA HIS A 8 -9.79 -3.29 -23.00
C HIS A 8 -9.29 -3.15 -22.50
N ASN A 9 -9.13 -3.03 -22.89
CA ASN A 9 -8.36 -2.88 -22.47
C ASN A 9 -8.02 -2.23 -21.30
N MET A 10 -8.41 -1.02 -21.22
CA MET A 10 -8.15 -0.14 -20.14
C MET A 10 -8.74 -0.63 -18.82
N SER A 11 -9.96 -0.99 -18.79
CA SER A 11 -10.54 -1.51 -17.56
C SER A 11 -9.88 -2.81 -17.11
N SER A 12 -9.36 -3.58 -18.04
CA SER A 12 -8.59 -4.76 -17.69
C SER A 12 -7.35 -4.41 -16.93
N ALA A 13 -6.66 -3.33 -17.33
CA ALA A 13 -5.47 -2.87 -16.64
C ALA A 13 -5.80 -2.45 -15.21
N LEU A 14 -6.93 -1.77 -15.01
CA LEU A 14 -7.35 -1.33 -13.68
C LEU A 14 -7.69 -2.51 -12.77
N ASN A 15 -8.10 -3.64 -13.35
CA ASN A 15 -8.49 -4.81 -12.61
C ASN A 15 -7.39 -5.87 -12.55
N SER A 16 -6.16 -5.49 -12.95
CA SER A 16 -5.07 -6.45 -13.01
C SER A 16 -4.51 -6.82 -11.64
N PHE A 17 -4.72 -6.01 -10.63
CA PHE A 17 -4.19 -6.31 -9.30
C PHE A 17 -5.17 -7.17 -8.52
N PRO A 18 -4.68 -8.22 -7.85
CA PRO A 18 -5.54 -9.24 -7.25
C PRO A 18 -5.96 -8.89 -5.83
N ILE A 19 -6.50 -7.69 -5.63
CA ILE A 19 -6.79 -7.19 -4.29
C ILE A 19 -8.12 -6.46 -4.25
N ILE A 20 -8.69 -6.41 -3.05
CA ILE A 20 -9.93 -5.71 -2.77
C ILE A 20 -9.87 -5.15 -1.36
N ILE A 21 -10.58 -4.04 -1.13
CA ILE A 21 -10.74 -3.47 0.20
C ILE A 21 -11.98 -4.10 0.83
N ASP A 22 -11.86 -4.53 2.09
CA ASP A 22 -12.97 -5.08 2.84
C ASP A 22 -12.75 -4.85 4.32
N SER A 23 -13.77 -5.14 5.12
CA SER A 23 -13.67 -5.01 6.57
C SER A 23 -12.62 -5.98 7.11
N SER A 24 -11.78 -5.49 8.00
CA SER A 24 -10.71 -6.28 8.60
C SER A 24 -11.06 -6.66 10.03
N PRO A 25 -10.83 -7.92 10.43
CA PRO A 25 -11.00 -8.29 11.84
C PRO A 25 -9.90 -7.72 12.73
N VAL A 26 -8.84 -7.19 12.12
CA VAL A 26 -7.72 -6.62 12.87
C VAL A 26 -7.94 -5.15 13.15
N HIS A 27 -8.26 -4.37 12.12
CA HIS A 27 -8.44 -2.93 12.27
C HIS A 27 -9.16 -2.36 11.06
N GLY A 28 -10.31 -1.73 11.30
CA GLY A 28 -11.05 -0.99 10.27
C GLY A 28 -11.22 -1.76 8.98
N GLN A 29 -10.74 -1.19 7.91
CA GLN A 29 -10.71 -1.83 6.60
C GLN A 29 -9.29 -2.29 6.30
N GLY A 30 -9.17 -3.30 5.45
CA GLY A 30 -7.88 -3.82 5.03
C GLY A 30 -7.90 -4.24 3.58
N VAL A 31 -6.80 -4.78 3.12
CA VAL A 31 -6.62 -5.24 1.74
C VAL A 31 -6.58 -6.76 1.76
N PHE A 32 -7.37 -7.37 0.90
CA PHE A 32 -7.52 -8.83 0.85
C PHE A 32 -7.23 -9.35 -0.55
N ALA A 33 -6.66 -10.55 -0.61
CA ALA A 33 -6.35 -11.19 -1.89
C ALA A 33 -7.62 -11.70 -2.55
N THR A 34 -7.76 -11.44 -3.85
CA THR A 34 -8.91 -11.92 -4.63
C THR A 34 -8.58 -13.20 -5.42
N ARG A 35 -7.34 -13.67 -5.33
CA ARG A 35 -6.89 -14.95 -5.83
C ARG A 35 -5.61 -15.32 -5.12
N GLU A 36 -5.07 -16.49 -5.39
CA GLU A 36 -3.77 -16.84 -4.85
C GLU A 36 -2.69 -15.96 -5.45
N ILE A 37 -1.77 -15.50 -4.61
CA ILE A 37 -0.64 -14.65 -5.00
C ILE A 37 0.63 -15.41 -4.67
N ALA A 38 1.53 -15.52 -5.65
CA ALA A 38 2.78 -16.24 -5.45
C ALA A 38 3.78 -15.37 -4.70
N GLU A 39 4.69 -16.03 -3.98
CA GLU A 39 5.82 -15.33 -3.37
C GLU A 39 6.59 -14.59 -4.45
N GLY A 40 6.93 -13.32 -4.20
CA GLY A 40 7.65 -12.49 -5.15
C GLY A 40 6.77 -11.81 -6.18
N GLU A 41 5.50 -12.14 -6.22
CA GLU A 41 4.59 -11.53 -7.18
C GLU A 41 4.29 -10.09 -6.77
N ILE A 42 4.18 -9.19 -7.76
CA ILE A 42 3.79 -7.81 -7.50
C ILE A 42 2.31 -7.78 -7.18
N ILE A 43 1.98 -7.25 -6.02
CA ILE A 43 0.59 -7.14 -5.57
C ILE A 43 -0.05 -5.89 -6.16
N GLU A 44 0.68 -4.77 -6.11
CA GLU A 44 0.14 -3.49 -6.53
C GLU A 44 1.28 -2.53 -6.81
N GLN A 45 1.09 -1.63 -7.78
CA GLN A 45 1.96 -0.48 -7.98
C GLN A 45 1.14 0.77 -7.77
N CYS A 46 1.59 1.63 -6.88
CA CYS A 46 0.84 2.81 -6.46
C CYS A 46 1.62 4.07 -6.77
N PRO A 47 1.06 5.02 -7.48
CA PRO A 47 1.69 6.34 -7.55
C PRO A 47 1.65 6.99 -6.17
N TYR A 48 2.56 7.92 -5.92
CA TYR A 48 2.57 8.61 -4.65
C TYR A 48 2.87 10.10 -4.85
N ILE A 49 2.51 10.87 -3.83
CA ILE A 49 2.78 12.30 -3.78
C ILE A 49 3.69 12.53 -2.57
N VAL A 50 4.75 13.29 -2.77
CA VAL A 50 5.65 13.66 -1.66
C VAL A 50 5.02 14.84 -0.93
N ILE A 51 4.90 14.73 0.38
CA ILE A 51 4.33 15.76 1.23
C ILE A 51 5.38 16.18 2.24
N ASP A 52 5.65 17.48 2.29
CA ASP A 52 6.53 18.07 3.28
C ASP A 52 5.80 18.15 4.62
N ASP A 53 6.55 18.03 5.71
CA ASP A 53 5.99 18.14 7.05
C ASP A 53 5.26 19.47 7.24
N ASP A 54 5.74 20.53 6.60
CA ASP A 54 5.11 21.85 6.67
C ASP A 54 3.76 21.92 5.99
N ASP A 55 3.47 20.97 5.09
CA ASP A 55 2.18 20.90 4.40
C ASP A 55 1.07 20.32 5.27
N LEU A 56 1.43 19.71 6.39
CA LEU A 56 0.48 18.99 7.21
C LEU A 56 0.05 19.85 8.40
N ALA A 57 -1.25 19.85 8.66
CA ALA A 57 -1.76 20.44 9.88
C ALA A 57 -1.43 19.52 11.05
N GLU A 58 -1.21 20.09 12.22
CA GLU A 58 -0.96 19.29 13.41
C GLU A 58 -2.14 18.35 13.67
N ALA A 59 -1.80 17.16 14.16
CA ALA A 59 -2.78 16.21 14.66
C ALA A 59 -3.87 15.83 13.64
N ASN A 60 -3.53 15.76 12.35
CA ASN A 60 -4.51 15.34 11.37
C ASN A 60 -4.46 13.82 11.18
N ARG A 61 -5.64 13.27 10.84
CA ARG A 61 -5.79 11.82 10.72
C ARG A 61 -5.02 11.23 9.55
N LEU A 62 -4.83 12.01 8.50
CA LEU A 62 -4.11 11.53 7.32
C LEU A 62 -2.69 11.12 7.67
N GLN A 63 -2.08 11.80 8.62
CA GLN A 63 -0.70 11.52 9.00
C GLN A 63 -0.49 10.08 9.45
N ASP A 64 -1.52 9.44 10.00
CA ASP A 64 -1.43 8.04 10.44
C ASP A 64 -1.28 7.08 9.27
N TYR A 65 -1.62 7.50 8.07
CA TYR A 65 -1.58 6.65 6.87
C TYR A 65 -0.38 6.93 5.97
N LEU A 66 0.32 8.03 6.22
CA LEU A 66 1.43 8.41 5.35
C LEU A 66 2.66 7.54 5.61
N PHE A 67 3.39 7.27 4.53
CA PHE A 67 4.66 6.55 4.63
C PHE A 67 5.78 7.54 4.87
N THR A 68 6.77 7.15 5.66
CA THR A 68 7.97 7.98 5.85
C THR A 68 8.85 7.83 4.62
N SER A 69 9.34 8.96 4.10
CA SER A 69 10.24 8.93 2.96
C SER A 69 11.56 8.27 3.36
N PRO A 70 12.03 7.26 2.62
CA PRO A 70 13.32 6.63 2.93
C PRO A 70 14.51 7.50 2.56
N ASP A 71 14.31 8.50 1.68
CA ASP A 71 15.41 9.29 1.13
C ASP A 71 15.54 10.67 1.74
N GLN A 72 14.44 11.24 2.23
CA GLN A 72 14.40 12.61 2.71
C GLN A 72 13.77 12.67 4.08
N PRO A 73 14.56 12.84 5.15
CA PRO A 73 14.01 13.02 6.50
C PRO A 73 13.05 14.21 6.53
N GLY A 74 11.92 14.04 7.17
CA GLY A 74 10.91 15.08 7.29
C GLY A 74 9.87 15.08 6.19
N ASP A 75 10.09 14.31 5.13
CA ASP A 75 9.08 14.16 4.07
C ASP A 75 8.28 12.89 4.26
N TYR A 76 7.06 12.92 3.74
CA TYR A 76 6.15 11.77 3.78
C TYR A 76 5.69 11.43 2.38
N LEU A 77 5.30 10.17 2.19
CA LEU A 77 4.72 9.71 0.93
C LEU A 77 3.24 9.47 1.12
N CYS A 78 2.42 10.16 0.33
CA CYS A 78 1.00 9.88 0.25
C CYS A 78 0.82 8.88 -0.88
N VAL A 79 0.64 7.61 -0.53
CA VAL A 79 0.61 6.50 -1.48
C VAL A 79 -0.83 6.27 -1.91
N LEU A 80 -1.09 6.43 -3.19
CA LEU A 80 -2.44 6.35 -3.75
C LEU A 80 -2.82 4.89 -4.04
N GLY A 81 -3.98 4.70 -4.63
CA GLY A 81 -4.52 3.36 -4.79
C GLY A 81 -4.90 2.78 -3.45
N TYR A 82 -4.57 1.53 -3.20
CA TYR A 82 -4.83 0.88 -1.92
C TYR A 82 -3.64 0.96 -0.97
N GLY A 83 -2.58 1.66 -1.37
CA GLY A 83 -1.30 1.64 -0.66
C GLY A 83 -1.37 2.00 0.81
N MET A 84 -2.25 2.94 1.19
CA MET A 84 -2.37 3.35 2.58
C MET A 84 -3.41 2.55 3.36
N MET A 85 -4.00 1.52 2.75
CA MET A 85 -5.06 0.73 3.38
C MET A 85 -4.58 -0.60 3.95
N TYR A 86 -3.33 -0.99 3.67
CA TYR A 86 -2.78 -2.23 4.22
C TYR A 86 -2.58 -2.09 5.73
N ASN A 87 -3.07 -3.06 6.48
CA ASN A 87 -2.86 -3.06 7.92
C ASN A 87 -1.47 -3.57 8.29
N HIS A 88 -1.06 -3.30 9.51
CA HIS A 88 0.26 -3.69 10.02
C HIS A 88 0.24 -5.08 10.63
N SER A 89 1.33 -5.80 10.46
CA SER A 89 1.64 -7.01 11.21
C SER A 89 3.14 -7.07 11.44
N ASN A 90 3.53 -7.63 12.58
CA ASN A 90 4.94 -7.91 12.86
C ASN A 90 5.43 -9.12 12.05
N GLU A 91 4.49 -9.88 11.48
CA GLU A 91 4.80 -10.99 10.59
C GLU A 91 4.11 -10.74 9.27
N PRO A 92 4.58 -9.74 8.51
CA PRO A 92 3.88 -9.32 7.28
C PRO A 92 3.99 -10.37 6.19
N ASN A 93 3.04 -10.34 5.26
CA ASN A 93 3.11 -11.16 4.06
C ASN A 93 3.39 -10.34 2.81
N ALA A 94 3.62 -9.03 2.96
CA ALA A 94 3.96 -8.15 1.86
C ALA A 94 4.94 -7.09 2.33
N GLU A 95 5.67 -6.54 1.38
CA GLU A 95 6.57 -5.41 1.63
C GLU A 95 6.40 -4.38 0.53
N TRP A 96 6.79 -3.14 0.83
CA TRP A 96 6.76 -2.08 -0.16
C TRP A 96 8.16 -1.54 -0.40
N GLU A 97 8.37 -1.03 -1.61
CA GLU A 97 9.60 -0.32 -1.95
C GLU A 97 9.28 0.65 -3.07
N ILE A 98 10.14 1.65 -3.23
CA ILE A 98 10.03 2.53 -4.37
C ILE A 98 10.55 1.78 -5.58
N ASP A 99 9.79 1.82 -6.69
CA ASP A 99 10.15 1.11 -7.90
C ASP A 99 11.44 1.69 -8.45
N GLU A 100 12.47 0.85 -8.62
CA GLU A 100 13.77 1.29 -9.10
C GLU A 100 13.72 1.76 -10.56
N ASP A 101 12.83 1.16 -11.34
CA ASP A 101 12.69 1.50 -12.75
C ASP A 101 11.83 2.74 -12.96
N ASP A 102 10.96 3.04 -12.00
CA ASP A 102 10.10 4.21 -12.07
C ASP A 102 9.88 4.75 -10.66
N ILE A 103 10.67 5.71 -10.27
CA ILE A 103 10.70 6.24 -8.91
C ILE A 103 9.42 7.00 -8.52
N GLN A 104 8.44 7.07 -9.41
CA GLN A 104 7.15 7.70 -9.09
C GLN A 104 6.16 6.71 -8.52
N PHE A 105 6.55 5.44 -8.38
CA PHE A 105 5.66 4.39 -7.88
C PHE A 105 6.24 3.68 -6.68
N VAL A 106 5.34 3.33 -5.76
CA VAL A 106 5.61 2.38 -4.68
C VAL A 106 5.06 1.03 -5.13
N ARG A 107 5.87 -0.01 -4.98
CA ARG A 107 5.51 -1.35 -5.39
C ARG A 107 5.35 -2.22 -4.15
N PHE A 108 4.22 -2.92 -4.06
CA PHE A 108 3.97 -3.90 -3.02
C PHE A 108 4.20 -5.29 -3.59
N THR A 109 4.99 -6.10 -2.90
CA THR A 109 5.40 -7.43 -3.35
C THR A 109 5.10 -8.44 -2.26
N ALA A 110 4.64 -9.64 -2.65
CA ALA A 110 4.37 -10.71 -1.69
C ALA A 110 5.67 -11.31 -1.15
N LEU A 111 5.77 -11.41 0.18
CA LEU A 111 6.92 -12.01 0.85
C LEU A 111 6.81 -13.52 0.92
N LYS A 112 5.62 -14.05 0.74
CA LYS A 112 5.32 -15.49 0.81
C LYS A 112 4.02 -15.72 0.04
N PRO A 113 3.65 -16.98 -0.23
CA PRO A 113 2.37 -17.22 -0.90
C PRO A 113 1.21 -16.69 -0.07
N ILE A 114 0.26 -16.06 -0.73
CA ILE A 114 -0.94 -15.51 -0.09
C ILE A 114 -2.14 -16.18 -0.71
N SER A 115 -3.04 -16.70 0.12
CA SER A 115 -4.21 -17.42 -0.35
C SER A 115 -5.38 -16.49 -0.64
N TYR A 116 -6.28 -16.94 -1.50
CA TYR A 116 -7.52 -16.24 -1.77
C TYR A 116 -8.22 -15.91 -0.45
N GLY A 117 -8.65 -14.68 -0.30
CA GLY A 117 -9.38 -14.23 0.90
C GLY A 117 -8.53 -13.87 2.08
N GLU A 118 -7.23 -14.10 1.99
CA GLU A 118 -6.31 -13.77 3.08
C GLU A 118 -6.03 -12.28 3.11
N GLU A 119 -5.97 -11.71 4.30
CA GLU A 119 -5.62 -10.29 4.44
C GLU A 119 -4.14 -10.08 4.18
N ILE A 120 -3.82 -8.96 3.54
CA ILE A 120 -2.44 -8.60 3.19
C ILE A 120 -1.97 -7.54 4.18
N PHE A 121 -0.84 -7.82 4.83
CA PHE A 121 -0.26 -6.96 5.85
C PHE A 121 1.13 -6.51 5.45
N GLN A 122 1.47 -5.30 5.86
CA GLN A 122 2.83 -4.81 5.78
C GLN A 122 3.33 -4.49 7.18
N ASN A 123 4.64 -4.28 7.32
CA ASN A 123 5.21 -3.77 8.56
C ASN A 123 5.39 -2.27 8.38
N TYR A 124 4.77 -1.48 9.27
CA TYR A 124 4.83 -0.01 9.18
C TYR A 124 6.21 0.55 9.51
N GLY A 125 7.07 -0.27 10.14
CA GLY A 125 8.40 0.16 10.49
C GLY A 125 8.48 0.77 11.89
N ASP A 126 9.69 0.86 12.39
CA ASP A 126 9.92 1.33 13.77
C ASP A 126 9.54 2.77 13.97
N GLU A 127 9.75 3.61 12.94
CA GLU A 127 9.44 5.03 13.05
C GLU A 127 7.97 5.29 13.31
N TYR A 128 7.11 4.49 12.69
CA TYR A 128 5.68 4.61 12.90
C TYR A 128 5.35 4.42 14.38
N TRP A 129 5.87 3.35 14.98
CA TRP A 129 5.54 3.01 16.35
C TRP A 129 6.18 3.96 17.37
N LYS A 130 7.35 4.50 17.06
CA LYS A 130 7.99 5.49 17.93
C LYS A 130 7.13 6.71 18.15
N THR A 131 6.40 7.13 17.14
CA THR A 131 5.57 8.32 17.24
C THR A 131 4.22 8.07 17.88
N ARG A 132 3.85 6.79 18.10
CA ARG A 132 2.52 6.43 18.60
C ARG A 132 2.51 5.75 19.94
N THR A 133 3.63 5.21 20.36
CA THR A 133 3.71 4.49 21.63
C THR A 133 3.88 5.41 22.85
N ASP A 134 4.18 6.66 22.61
CA ASP A 134 4.35 7.63 23.69
C ASP A 134 3.03 8.22 24.18
N ASP A 135 1.96 7.83 23.57
CA ASP A 135 0.61 8.32 23.95
C ASP A 135 -0.01 7.49 25.10
#